data_35588b87b094fc581764a8983d92faa3
#
_entry.id   35588b87b094fc581764a8983d92faa3
#
_cell.length_a   1.000
_cell.length_b   1.000
_cell.length_c   1.000
_cell.angle_alpha   90.00
_cell.angle_beta   90.00
_cell.angle_gamma   90.00
#
_symmetry.space_group_name_H-M   'P 1'
#
loop_
_entity.id
_entity.type
_entity.pdbx_description
1 polymer ?
#
loop_
_entity_poly.entity_id
_entity_poly.type
_entity_poly.pdbx_seq_one_letter_code
_entity_poly.pdbx_strand_id
1 'polypeptide(L)'
;MYTEYSNQIEFGQEDLYYEEGERTSDIQLPPVMNILLLVIWAVVSLIGLAVAFLAKNPVAGAVIIAVPTFIGMVIKPTFGLCIMMLVLPTGAGIGFKQSFSLDRGVGIALAISLALNFLITRPRLRIGNKTLWVMSLYTVWIFLVSLAGPYLGFELMRAFTQFQLLVLILLVYWILETNGEKTFRWALRAYVIGTLGTITLAFITGTAIRVLEDTPETRYAATLGEAIDANMLAALTSTAFLAAVYLFARDKKLWRLVHFIAILFLPIMLLKIGSRGALVALVFTMLSPLLFVRQISRRPALVALLLLVILMASICAGLLIKAGGLETSVAERLTNVGYAKESIRYRMEPIKLSIKAVSTRPTGTGYYSWFERTGTLIWPHNDFFLALGIYGIPGALLFSLFMITLMFTIKRTPLGLEKLYTRAILIFLIVMGLTIGQLFHKYFWVFLAFVMAGERIAQLHVSTGNLETTAEYEDGLLTQYECV
;
A
#
# COMPACT_ATOMS: atom_id res chain seq x y z
N MET A 1 29.46 20.82 46.88
CA MET A 1 29.54 19.41 47.31
C MET A 1 28.35 18.68 46.69
N TYR A 2 28.41 18.44 45.37
CA TYR A 2 27.61 17.49 44.60
C TYR A 2 28.37 17.26 43.31
N THR A 3 29.35 16.39 43.39
CA THR A 3 30.08 15.77 42.30
C THR A 3 29.63 14.33 42.22
N GLU A 4 29.58 13.85 40.97
CA GLU A 4 29.63 12.44 40.57
C GLU A 4 28.36 11.60 40.72
N TYR A 5 27.75 11.36 39.55
CA TYR A 5 27.46 9.99 39.04
C TYR A 5 27.09 10.09 37.57
N SER A 6 28.10 10.27 36.69
CA SER A 6 27.98 9.94 35.29
C SER A 6 28.51 8.50 35.09
N ASN A 7 27.72 7.52 35.44
CA ASN A 7 27.96 6.15 34.96
C ASN A 7 27.60 6.09 33.48
N GLN A 8 28.60 6.26 32.63
CA GLN A 8 28.64 5.85 31.25
C GLN A 8 28.36 4.35 31.20
N ILE A 9 27.15 3.99 30.79
CA ILE A 9 26.93 2.66 30.22
C ILE A 9 27.53 2.73 28.82
N GLU A 10 28.82 2.40 28.74
CA GLU A 10 29.47 2.00 27.48
C GLU A 10 28.84 0.70 27.03
N PHE A 11 27.67 0.78 26.39
CA PHE A 11 27.24 -0.28 25.48
C PHE A 11 28.15 -0.18 24.27
N GLY A 12 28.94 -1.23 24.08
CA GLY A 12 29.97 -1.35 23.05
C GLY A 12 29.50 -0.85 21.69
N GLN A 13 29.99 0.34 21.33
CA GLN A 13 29.88 0.91 19.99
C GLN A 13 30.81 0.24 18.97
N GLU A 14 31.61 -0.76 19.38
CA GLU A 14 32.58 -1.40 18.49
C GLU A 14 32.00 -2.34 17.45
N ASP A 15 30.72 -2.73 17.55
CA ASP A 15 30.10 -3.66 16.55
C ASP A 15 29.35 -2.94 15.42
N LEU A 16 29.35 -1.62 15.32
CA LEU A 16 28.58 -0.84 14.33
C LEU A 16 29.38 -0.36 13.13
N TYR A 17 30.70 -0.47 13.15
CA TYR A 17 31.60 -0.15 12.01
C TYR A 17 31.91 -1.38 11.15
N TYR A 18 30.89 -2.20 10.84
CA TYR A 18 31.03 -3.05 9.68
C TYR A 18 30.76 -2.19 8.43
N GLU A 19 31.72 -2.12 7.54
CA GLU A 19 31.55 -1.69 6.15
C GLU A 19 30.21 -2.23 5.63
N GLU A 20 29.15 -1.42 5.69
CA GLU A 20 27.90 -1.68 4.98
C GLU A 20 28.17 -1.44 3.48
N GLY A 21 28.99 -2.30 2.88
CA GLY A 21 28.89 -2.52 1.45
C GLY A 21 27.42 -2.82 1.20
N GLU A 22 26.76 -2.01 0.39
CA GLU A 22 25.33 -2.08 0.07
C GLU A 22 24.92 -3.53 -0.19
N ARG A 23 24.42 -4.23 0.85
CA ARG A 23 23.93 -5.61 0.73
C ARG A 23 22.54 -5.54 0.12
N THR A 24 22.49 -5.46 -1.19
CA THR A 24 21.24 -5.52 -1.92
C THR A 24 20.84 -6.98 -2.17
N SER A 25 19.54 -7.27 -2.16
CA SER A 25 19.02 -8.57 -2.61
C SER A 25 19.09 -8.71 -4.13
N ASP A 26 19.26 -7.59 -4.83
CA ASP A 26 19.46 -7.59 -6.27
C ASP A 26 20.84 -8.15 -6.61
N ILE A 27 20.91 -9.13 -7.51
CA ILE A 27 22.17 -9.65 -8.02
C ILE A 27 22.88 -8.51 -8.77
N GLN A 28 24.08 -8.16 -8.31
CA GLN A 28 24.85 -7.08 -8.89
C GLN A 28 25.40 -7.52 -10.24
N LEU A 29 24.86 -6.95 -11.30
CA LEU A 29 25.31 -7.18 -12.66
C LEU A 29 26.03 -5.93 -13.19
N PRO A 30 27.00 -6.07 -14.08
CA PRO A 30 27.60 -4.91 -14.76
C PRO A 30 26.51 -4.01 -15.37
N PRO A 31 26.69 -2.67 -15.41
CA PRO A 31 25.70 -1.74 -15.95
C PRO A 31 25.23 -2.08 -17.36
N VAL A 32 26.14 -2.52 -18.22
CA VAL A 32 25.84 -2.95 -19.59
C VAL A 32 24.87 -4.16 -19.59
N MET A 33 25.11 -5.14 -18.71
CA MET A 33 24.26 -6.31 -18.59
C MET A 33 22.83 -5.94 -18.10
N ASN A 34 22.72 -4.97 -17.21
CA ASN A 34 21.43 -4.46 -16.74
C ASN A 34 20.63 -3.82 -17.89
N ILE A 35 21.28 -3.03 -18.73
CA ILE A 35 20.66 -2.41 -19.91
C ILE A 35 20.25 -3.50 -20.92
N LEU A 36 21.14 -4.45 -21.19
CA LEU A 36 20.87 -5.55 -22.10
C LEU A 36 19.66 -6.38 -21.66
N LEU A 37 19.60 -6.76 -20.38
CA LEU A 37 18.44 -7.50 -19.83
C LEU A 37 17.13 -6.70 -19.96
N LEU A 38 17.17 -5.39 -19.72
CA LEU A 38 16.00 -4.52 -19.88
C LEU A 38 15.55 -4.47 -21.35
N VAL A 39 16.48 -4.34 -22.29
CA VAL A 39 16.20 -4.33 -23.74
C VAL A 39 15.62 -5.67 -24.18
N ILE A 40 16.24 -6.79 -23.77
CA ILE A 40 15.73 -8.13 -24.07
C ILE A 40 14.32 -8.31 -23.51
N TRP A 41 14.09 -7.94 -22.25
CA TRP A 41 12.78 -7.99 -21.64
C TRP A 41 11.74 -7.17 -22.40
N ALA A 42 12.09 -5.94 -22.80
CA ALA A 42 11.19 -5.07 -23.56
C ALA A 42 10.85 -5.64 -24.94
N VAL A 43 11.85 -6.14 -25.68
CA VAL A 43 11.67 -6.75 -27.01
C VAL A 43 10.80 -8.01 -26.91
N VAL A 44 11.10 -8.92 -25.97
CA VAL A 44 10.32 -10.15 -25.77
C VAL A 44 8.89 -9.82 -25.32
N SER A 45 8.69 -8.80 -24.49
CA SER A 45 7.36 -8.33 -24.10
C SER A 45 6.56 -7.79 -25.28
N LEU A 46 7.20 -7.03 -26.18
CA LEU A 46 6.56 -6.55 -27.42
C LEU A 46 6.18 -7.72 -28.35
N ILE A 47 7.05 -8.72 -28.48
CA ILE A 47 6.74 -9.94 -29.25
C ILE A 47 5.55 -10.67 -28.63
N GLY A 48 5.53 -10.84 -27.30
CA GLY A 48 4.41 -11.46 -26.59
C GLY A 48 3.09 -10.72 -26.79
N LEU A 49 3.12 -9.37 -26.74
CA LEU A 49 1.96 -8.55 -27.05
C LEU A 49 1.52 -8.74 -28.52
N ALA A 50 2.46 -8.73 -29.45
CA ALA A 50 2.16 -8.97 -30.87
C ALA A 50 1.51 -10.34 -31.08
N VAL A 51 2.01 -11.41 -30.45
CA VAL A 51 1.41 -12.75 -30.52
C VAL A 51 0.01 -12.74 -29.87
N ALA A 52 -0.18 -12.09 -28.76
CA ALA A 52 -1.49 -12.01 -28.12
C ALA A 52 -2.54 -11.34 -29.01
N PHE A 53 -2.19 -10.21 -29.65
CA PHE A 53 -3.12 -9.40 -30.44
C PHE A 53 -3.22 -9.85 -31.90
N LEU A 54 -2.09 -10.05 -32.59
CA LEU A 54 -2.08 -10.35 -34.04
C LEU A 54 -2.38 -11.82 -34.31
N ALA A 55 -1.79 -12.73 -33.54
CA ALA A 55 -2.07 -14.16 -33.69
C ALA A 55 -3.32 -14.60 -32.89
N LYS A 56 -4.02 -13.68 -32.24
CA LYS A 56 -5.20 -13.94 -31.37
C LYS A 56 -4.97 -15.07 -30.36
N ASN A 57 -3.75 -15.19 -29.87
CA ASN A 57 -3.38 -16.21 -28.90
C ASN A 57 -2.90 -15.56 -27.59
N PRO A 58 -3.82 -15.12 -26.72
CA PRO A 58 -3.46 -14.41 -25.50
C PRO A 58 -2.67 -15.27 -24.52
N VAL A 59 -2.85 -16.60 -24.53
CA VAL A 59 -2.13 -17.52 -23.64
C VAL A 59 -0.66 -17.59 -24.04
N ALA A 60 -0.36 -17.81 -25.33
CA ALA A 60 1.02 -17.82 -25.81
C ALA A 60 1.70 -16.46 -25.58
N GLY A 61 1.02 -15.37 -25.86
CA GLY A 61 1.52 -14.02 -25.56
C GLY A 61 1.85 -13.80 -24.09
N ALA A 62 0.95 -14.22 -23.20
CA ALA A 62 1.16 -14.14 -21.76
C ALA A 62 2.36 -14.98 -21.28
N VAL A 63 2.54 -16.20 -21.79
CA VAL A 63 3.70 -17.05 -21.47
C VAL A 63 5.02 -16.42 -21.94
N ILE A 64 5.05 -15.86 -23.15
CA ILE A 64 6.22 -15.19 -23.71
C ILE A 64 6.66 -14.01 -22.81
N ILE A 65 5.71 -13.25 -22.24
CA ILE A 65 6.00 -12.14 -21.33
C ILE A 65 6.38 -12.66 -19.93
N ALA A 66 5.69 -13.68 -19.44
CA ALA A 66 5.86 -14.15 -18.06
C ALA A 66 7.24 -14.75 -17.78
N VAL A 67 7.81 -15.50 -18.73
CA VAL A 67 9.11 -16.18 -18.56
C VAL A 67 10.24 -15.18 -18.30
N PRO A 68 10.53 -14.21 -19.18
CA PRO A 68 11.59 -13.23 -18.92
C PRO A 68 11.29 -12.34 -17.72
N THR A 69 10.02 -12.04 -17.47
CA THR A 69 9.61 -11.29 -16.27
C THR A 69 9.97 -12.08 -15.00
N PHE A 70 9.68 -13.37 -14.95
CA PHE A 70 10.02 -14.23 -13.82
C PHE A 70 11.54 -14.32 -13.62
N ILE A 71 12.31 -14.51 -14.67
CA ILE A 71 13.79 -14.50 -14.61
C ILE A 71 14.30 -13.18 -14.06
N GLY A 72 13.75 -12.05 -14.57
CA GLY A 72 14.06 -10.72 -14.06
C GLY A 72 13.74 -10.54 -12.58
N MET A 73 12.66 -11.12 -12.09
CA MET A 73 12.29 -11.12 -10.66
C MET A 73 13.28 -11.92 -9.80
N VAL A 74 13.80 -13.05 -10.31
CA VAL A 74 14.81 -13.85 -9.59
C VAL A 74 16.13 -13.09 -9.47
N ILE A 75 16.56 -12.47 -10.56
CA ILE A 75 17.82 -11.69 -10.59
C ILE A 75 17.70 -10.41 -9.76
N LYS A 76 16.56 -9.71 -9.87
CA LYS A 76 16.28 -8.42 -9.23
C LYS A 76 14.92 -8.42 -8.53
N PRO A 77 14.85 -8.79 -7.26
CA PRO A 77 13.64 -8.67 -6.46
C PRO A 77 13.00 -7.29 -6.49
N THR A 78 13.79 -6.21 -6.59
CA THR A 78 13.30 -4.85 -6.81
C THR A 78 12.43 -4.74 -8.07
N PHE A 79 12.83 -5.35 -9.18
CA PHE A 79 12.04 -5.39 -10.40
C PHE A 79 10.72 -6.13 -10.19
N GLY A 80 10.76 -7.26 -9.47
CA GLY A 80 9.56 -8.03 -9.13
C GLY A 80 8.56 -7.22 -8.28
N LEU A 81 9.07 -6.47 -7.30
CA LEU A 81 8.24 -5.55 -6.52
C LEU A 81 7.64 -4.44 -7.38
N CYS A 82 8.39 -3.87 -8.32
CA CYS A 82 7.87 -2.85 -9.23
C CYS A 82 6.75 -3.41 -10.14
N ILE A 83 6.90 -4.62 -10.67
CA ILE A 83 5.83 -5.29 -11.45
C ILE A 83 4.61 -5.53 -10.59
N MET A 84 4.80 -6.01 -9.36
CA MET A 84 3.69 -6.20 -8.43
C MET A 84 2.95 -4.90 -8.14
N MET A 85 3.68 -3.81 -7.87
CA MET A 85 3.11 -2.49 -7.61
C MET A 85 2.40 -1.90 -8.83
N LEU A 86 2.91 -2.15 -10.03
CA LEU A 86 2.28 -1.75 -11.30
C LEU A 86 0.92 -2.44 -11.50
N VAL A 87 0.85 -3.73 -11.15
CA VAL A 87 -0.33 -4.56 -11.36
C VAL A 87 -1.33 -4.47 -10.20
N LEU A 88 -0.89 -4.10 -8.99
CA LEU A 88 -1.73 -4.03 -7.79
C LEU A 88 -3.03 -3.21 -7.99
N PRO A 89 -3.02 -2.05 -8.69
CA PRO A 89 -4.24 -1.28 -8.93
C PRO A 89 -5.23 -1.96 -9.87
N THR A 90 -4.78 -2.89 -10.71
CA THR A 90 -5.68 -3.61 -11.61
C THR A 90 -6.66 -4.49 -10.84
N GLY A 91 -6.33 -4.87 -9.58
CA GLY A 91 -7.13 -5.54 -8.51
C GLY A 91 -8.07 -6.62 -8.97
N ALA A 92 -8.30 -6.59 -10.23
CA ALA A 92 -9.28 -7.35 -10.92
C ALA A 92 -8.58 -8.46 -11.67
N GLY A 93 -9.17 -9.56 -11.63
CA GLY A 93 -8.83 -10.62 -12.51
C GLY A 93 -8.88 -10.14 -13.97
N ILE A 94 -7.73 -9.98 -14.59
CA ILE A 94 -7.66 -10.45 -15.96
C ILE A 94 -7.87 -11.97 -15.76
N GLY A 95 -9.16 -12.35 -15.67
CA GLY A 95 -9.55 -13.61 -15.06
C GLY A 95 -9.43 -14.77 -16.01
N PHE A 96 -8.66 -15.73 -15.61
CA PHE A 96 -8.98 -17.12 -15.89
C PHE A 96 -9.94 -17.57 -14.79
N LYS A 97 -11.27 -17.52 -15.00
CA LYS A 97 -12.33 -17.89 -14.04
C LYS A 97 -12.12 -17.34 -12.62
N GLN A 98 -13.15 -16.96 -11.93
CA GLN A 98 -13.29 -16.25 -10.64
C GLN A 98 -12.28 -16.52 -9.50
N SER A 99 -11.32 -17.43 -9.68
CA SER A 99 -10.38 -17.87 -8.62
C SER A 99 -8.94 -17.37 -8.76
N PHE A 100 -8.51 -16.84 -9.91
CA PHE A 100 -7.11 -16.48 -10.13
C PHE A 100 -6.96 -15.08 -10.75
N SER A 101 -6.58 -14.10 -9.94
CA SER A 101 -6.33 -12.73 -10.38
C SER A 101 -4.88 -12.50 -10.80
N LEU A 102 -4.62 -11.58 -11.73
CA LEU A 102 -3.28 -11.27 -12.23
C LEU A 102 -2.32 -10.88 -11.09
N ASP A 103 -2.79 -10.06 -10.17
CA ASP A 103 -2.02 -9.63 -8.99
C ASP A 103 -1.70 -10.80 -8.05
N ARG A 104 -2.56 -11.84 -7.96
CA ARG A 104 -2.27 -13.08 -7.23
C ARG A 104 -1.17 -13.87 -7.94
N GLY A 105 -1.25 -13.99 -9.27
CA GLY A 105 -0.23 -14.66 -10.07
C GLY A 105 1.14 -14.00 -9.93
N VAL A 106 1.19 -12.68 -10.02
CA VAL A 106 2.42 -11.90 -9.83
C VAL A 106 2.94 -12.03 -8.40
N GLY A 107 2.08 -12.02 -7.38
CA GLY A 107 2.46 -12.22 -5.98
C GLY A 107 3.08 -13.62 -5.73
N ILE A 108 2.52 -14.67 -6.30
CA ILE A 108 3.06 -16.04 -6.24
C ILE A 108 4.41 -16.10 -6.97
N ALA A 109 4.49 -15.53 -8.18
CA ALA A 109 5.74 -15.48 -8.96
C ALA A 109 6.84 -14.73 -8.17
N LEU A 110 6.50 -13.61 -7.52
CA LEU A 110 7.42 -12.88 -6.66
C LEU A 110 7.88 -13.72 -5.47
N ALA A 111 6.98 -14.45 -4.82
CA ALA A 111 7.33 -15.31 -3.70
C ALA A 111 8.30 -16.45 -4.11
N ILE A 112 8.02 -17.11 -5.24
CA ILE A 112 8.88 -18.17 -5.77
C ILE A 112 10.22 -17.60 -6.22
N SER A 113 10.22 -16.48 -6.96
CA SER A 113 11.44 -15.83 -7.42
C SER A 113 12.34 -15.39 -6.26
N LEU A 114 11.73 -14.90 -5.19
CA LEU A 114 12.45 -14.50 -4.00
C LEU A 114 13.04 -15.72 -3.25
N ALA A 115 12.30 -16.83 -3.15
CA ALA A 115 12.82 -18.07 -2.60
C ALA A 115 14.04 -18.59 -3.39
N LEU A 116 13.98 -18.53 -4.73
CA LEU A 116 15.12 -18.88 -5.58
C LEU A 116 16.29 -17.89 -5.41
N ASN A 117 16.02 -16.60 -5.35
CA ASN A 117 17.04 -15.59 -5.08
C ASN A 117 17.73 -15.83 -3.73
N PHE A 118 16.96 -16.20 -2.70
CA PHE A 118 17.46 -16.58 -1.39
C PHE A 118 18.42 -17.77 -1.42
N LEU A 119 18.11 -18.81 -2.21
CA LEU A 119 18.97 -19.96 -2.38
C LEU A 119 20.31 -19.59 -3.04
N ILE A 120 20.28 -18.62 -3.95
CA ILE A 120 21.47 -18.15 -4.70
C ILE A 120 22.30 -17.20 -3.84
N THR A 121 21.70 -16.18 -3.23
CA THR A 121 22.40 -15.08 -2.56
C THR A 121 22.66 -15.33 -1.08
N ARG A 122 21.88 -16.22 -0.46
CA ARG A 122 21.94 -16.58 0.98
C ARG A 122 21.99 -15.35 1.90
N PRO A 123 21.09 -14.36 1.73
CA PRO A 123 21.13 -13.16 2.53
C PRO A 123 20.79 -13.46 3.99
N ARG A 124 21.29 -12.66 4.92
CA ARG A 124 20.91 -12.77 6.34
C ARG A 124 19.52 -12.19 6.54
N LEU A 125 18.58 -13.02 7.03
CA LEU A 125 17.25 -12.56 7.42
C LEU A 125 17.33 -11.80 8.73
N ARG A 126 17.01 -10.51 8.71
CA ARG A 126 16.77 -9.72 9.92
C ARG A 126 15.27 -9.68 10.21
N ILE A 127 14.76 -10.64 10.98
CA ILE A 127 13.34 -10.71 11.37
C ILE A 127 13.12 -10.03 12.75
N GLY A 128 13.79 -8.92 13.00
CA GLY A 128 13.73 -8.22 14.30
C GLY A 128 12.52 -7.30 14.51
N ASN A 129 11.60 -7.17 13.55
CA ASN A 129 10.50 -6.23 13.64
C ASN A 129 9.35 -6.78 14.51
N LYS A 130 9.10 -6.12 15.67
CA LYS A 130 8.03 -6.49 16.61
C LYS A 130 6.64 -6.50 15.97
N THR A 131 6.41 -5.64 14.99
CA THR A 131 5.14 -5.58 14.24
C THR A 131 4.86 -6.86 13.47
N LEU A 132 5.89 -7.47 12.87
CA LEU A 132 5.77 -8.76 12.17
C LEU A 132 5.42 -9.90 13.12
N TRP A 133 5.97 -9.90 14.33
CA TRP A 133 5.62 -10.91 15.34
C TRP A 133 4.16 -10.82 15.75
N VAL A 134 3.65 -9.60 16.01
CA VAL A 134 2.24 -9.41 16.36
C VAL A 134 1.33 -9.84 15.21
N MET A 135 1.69 -9.53 13.96
CA MET A 135 0.95 -9.97 12.79
C MET A 135 0.99 -11.50 12.61
N SER A 136 2.12 -12.13 12.89
CA SER A 136 2.23 -13.59 12.86
C SER A 136 1.33 -14.23 13.91
N LEU A 137 1.30 -13.70 15.14
CA LEU A 137 0.39 -14.14 16.19
C LEU A 137 -1.08 -13.96 15.79
N TYR A 138 -1.42 -12.83 15.15
CA TYR A 138 -2.76 -12.61 14.60
C TYR A 138 -3.13 -13.68 13.56
N THR A 139 -2.22 -14.01 12.66
CA THR A 139 -2.44 -15.05 11.65
C THR A 139 -2.60 -16.43 12.28
N VAL A 140 -1.79 -16.79 13.27
CA VAL A 140 -1.93 -18.04 14.04
C VAL A 140 -3.30 -18.10 14.71
N TRP A 141 -3.74 -16.99 15.33
CA TRP A 141 -5.06 -16.93 15.95
C TRP A 141 -6.19 -17.17 14.94
N ILE A 142 -6.10 -16.58 13.74
CA ILE A 142 -7.06 -16.83 12.65
C ILE A 142 -7.12 -18.31 12.31
N PHE A 143 -5.99 -19.01 12.20
CA PHE A 143 -5.98 -20.46 11.97
C PHE A 143 -6.65 -21.24 13.10
N LEU A 144 -6.37 -20.90 14.36
CA LEU A 144 -7.01 -21.57 15.51
C LEU A 144 -8.52 -21.41 15.51
N VAL A 145 -9.02 -20.20 15.23
CA VAL A 145 -10.48 -19.94 15.11
C VAL A 145 -11.08 -20.72 13.94
N SER A 146 -10.35 -20.76 12.81
CA SER A 146 -10.80 -21.48 11.60
C SER A 146 -10.87 -22.99 11.81
N LEU A 147 -9.91 -23.57 12.55
CA LEU A 147 -9.93 -25.00 12.93
C LEU A 147 -11.08 -25.36 13.87
N ALA A 148 -11.50 -24.41 14.71
CA ALA A 148 -12.62 -24.58 15.64
C ALA A 148 -13.99 -24.31 15.02
N GLY A 149 -14.04 -23.87 13.76
CA GLY A 149 -15.27 -23.56 13.02
C GLY A 149 -15.96 -24.79 12.46
N PRO A 150 -17.29 -24.79 12.32
CA PRO A 150 -18.05 -25.93 11.78
C PRO A 150 -17.84 -26.14 10.27
N TYR A 151 -17.41 -25.10 9.54
CA TYR A 151 -17.18 -25.14 8.09
C TYR A 151 -15.70 -25.19 7.74
N LEU A 152 -15.02 -26.20 8.26
CA LEU A 152 -13.55 -26.30 8.24
C LEU A 152 -12.90 -25.97 6.89
N GLY A 153 -13.42 -26.51 5.78
CA GLY A 153 -12.83 -26.29 4.45
C GLY A 153 -12.88 -24.83 4.02
N PHE A 154 -14.00 -24.16 4.20
CA PHE A 154 -14.19 -22.75 3.86
C PHE A 154 -13.44 -21.83 4.82
N GLU A 155 -13.46 -22.15 6.12
CA GLU A 155 -12.74 -21.38 7.14
C GLU A 155 -11.22 -21.43 6.90
N LEU A 156 -10.67 -22.62 6.62
CA LEU A 156 -9.24 -22.79 6.30
C LEU A 156 -8.85 -22.07 5.01
N MET A 157 -9.70 -22.04 3.98
CA MET A 157 -9.42 -21.29 2.76
C MET A 157 -9.22 -19.78 3.07
N ARG A 158 -9.99 -19.23 3.99
CA ARG A 158 -9.84 -17.83 4.44
C ARG A 158 -8.61 -17.62 5.32
N ALA A 159 -8.32 -18.55 6.22
CA ALA A 159 -7.07 -18.52 7.00
C ALA A 159 -5.85 -18.59 6.08
N PHE A 160 -5.90 -19.42 5.02
CA PHE A 160 -4.87 -19.47 4.00
C PHE A 160 -4.71 -18.15 3.23
N THR A 161 -5.83 -17.48 2.93
CA THR A 161 -5.78 -16.14 2.32
C THR A 161 -5.06 -15.15 3.24
N GLN A 162 -5.33 -15.18 4.54
CA GLN A 162 -4.66 -14.32 5.51
C GLN A 162 -3.16 -14.67 5.64
N PHE A 163 -2.81 -15.94 5.60
CA PHE A 163 -1.42 -16.38 5.55
C PHE A 163 -0.69 -15.86 4.30
N GLN A 164 -1.33 -15.91 3.12
CA GLN A 164 -0.76 -15.33 1.90
C GLN A 164 -0.51 -13.83 2.04
N LEU A 165 -1.39 -13.10 2.74
CA LEU A 165 -1.21 -11.67 3.03
C LEU A 165 -0.06 -11.42 4.02
N LEU A 166 0.13 -12.30 5.01
CA LEU A 166 1.31 -12.28 5.88
C LEU A 166 2.60 -12.50 5.09
N VAL A 167 2.62 -13.50 4.23
CA VAL A 167 3.78 -13.74 3.36
C VAL A 167 4.04 -12.53 2.47
N LEU A 168 3.00 -11.94 1.91
CA LEU A 168 3.11 -10.75 1.06
C LEU A 168 3.74 -9.55 1.79
N ILE A 169 3.29 -9.23 3.00
CA ILE A 169 3.87 -8.11 3.77
C ILE A 169 5.33 -8.39 4.11
N LEU A 170 5.67 -9.64 4.47
CA LEU A 170 7.05 -10.06 4.74
C LEU A 170 7.95 -9.86 3.52
N LEU A 171 7.51 -10.30 2.35
CA LEU A 171 8.26 -10.19 1.09
C LEU A 171 8.49 -8.72 0.71
N VAL A 172 7.42 -7.91 0.73
CA VAL A 172 7.51 -6.48 0.38
C VAL A 172 8.40 -5.74 1.37
N TYR A 173 8.19 -5.95 2.68
CA TYR A 173 9.00 -5.35 3.73
C TYR A 173 10.48 -5.70 3.57
N TRP A 174 10.79 -7.00 3.38
CA TRP A 174 12.16 -7.45 3.23
C TRP A 174 12.86 -6.87 2.00
N ILE A 175 12.18 -6.82 0.83
CA ILE A 175 12.75 -6.22 -0.38
C ILE A 175 13.04 -4.72 -0.15
N LEU A 176 12.12 -4.00 0.51
CA LEU A 176 12.27 -2.58 0.79
C LEU A 176 13.40 -2.31 1.81
N GLU A 177 13.48 -3.13 2.87
CA GLU A 177 14.51 -2.99 3.90
C GLU A 177 15.92 -3.26 3.34
N THR A 178 16.04 -4.29 2.48
CA THR A 178 17.33 -4.72 1.94
C THR A 178 17.85 -3.79 0.83
N ASN A 179 16.96 -3.25 -0.01
CA ASN A 179 17.35 -2.46 -1.18
C ASN A 179 17.11 -0.92 -0.99
N GLY A 180 16.60 -0.50 0.16
CA GLY A 180 16.56 0.88 0.60
C GLY A 180 15.67 1.83 -0.21
N GLU A 181 15.99 3.13 -0.12
CA GLU A 181 15.18 4.23 -0.64
C GLU A 181 14.93 4.16 -2.15
N LYS A 182 15.94 3.80 -2.92
CA LYS A 182 15.81 3.71 -4.38
C LYS A 182 14.69 2.77 -4.79
N THR A 183 14.64 1.59 -4.17
CA THR A 183 13.58 0.58 -4.38
C THR A 183 12.23 1.08 -3.91
N PHE A 184 12.17 1.72 -2.74
CA PHE A 184 10.96 2.33 -2.21
C PHE A 184 10.34 3.32 -3.22
N ARG A 185 11.16 4.23 -3.78
CA ARG A 185 10.69 5.20 -4.79
C ARG A 185 10.28 4.55 -6.11
N TRP A 186 11.05 3.57 -6.62
CA TRP A 186 10.70 2.88 -7.86
C TRP A 186 9.38 2.10 -7.73
N ALA A 187 9.18 1.42 -6.62
CA ALA A 187 7.94 0.71 -6.35
C ALA A 187 6.73 1.65 -6.28
N LEU A 188 6.87 2.82 -5.64
CA LEU A 188 5.82 3.83 -5.62
C LEU A 188 5.56 4.46 -6.99
N ARG A 189 6.61 4.71 -7.81
CA ARG A 189 6.46 5.17 -9.20
C ARG A 189 5.67 4.17 -10.03
N ALA A 190 6.03 2.89 -9.93
CA ALA A 190 5.33 1.80 -10.61
C ALA A 190 3.85 1.76 -10.19
N TYR A 191 3.55 1.95 -8.90
CA TYR A 191 2.19 2.01 -8.40
C TYR A 191 1.38 3.19 -8.95
N VAL A 192 1.95 4.40 -8.96
CA VAL A 192 1.30 5.59 -9.50
C VAL A 192 0.99 5.40 -10.99
N ILE A 193 1.96 4.89 -11.77
CA ILE A 193 1.77 4.59 -13.20
C ILE A 193 0.70 3.51 -13.40
N GLY A 194 0.75 2.43 -12.60
CA GLY A 194 -0.24 1.36 -12.65
C GLY A 194 -1.65 1.85 -12.36
N THR A 195 -1.80 2.75 -11.38
CA THR A 195 -3.10 3.35 -11.04
C THR A 195 -3.61 4.26 -12.16
N LEU A 196 -2.75 5.14 -12.69
CA LEU A 196 -3.09 6.00 -13.82
C LEU A 196 -3.49 5.16 -15.04
N GLY A 197 -2.69 4.13 -15.36
CA GLY A 197 -2.95 3.22 -16.47
C GLY A 197 -4.27 2.47 -16.32
N THR A 198 -4.53 1.91 -15.14
CA THR A 198 -5.78 1.17 -14.84
C THR A 198 -7.00 2.08 -14.99
N ILE A 199 -6.99 3.27 -14.40
CA ILE A 199 -8.09 4.20 -14.47
C ILE A 199 -8.30 4.68 -15.92
N THR A 200 -7.23 5.10 -16.60
CA THR A 200 -7.31 5.57 -17.97
C THR A 200 -7.84 4.49 -18.92
N LEU A 201 -7.32 3.26 -18.78
CA LEU A 201 -7.78 2.14 -19.60
C LEU A 201 -9.26 1.84 -19.35
N ALA A 202 -9.69 1.83 -18.09
CA ALA A 202 -11.09 1.61 -17.74
C ALA A 202 -12.02 2.67 -18.37
N PHE A 203 -11.59 3.94 -18.41
CA PHE A 203 -12.35 5.01 -19.09
C PHE A 203 -12.37 4.86 -20.61
N ILE A 204 -11.22 4.56 -21.26
CA ILE A 204 -11.13 4.40 -22.70
C ILE A 204 -11.95 3.21 -23.19
N THR A 205 -11.93 2.09 -22.45
CA THR A 205 -12.66 0.88 -22.81
C THR A 205 -14.14 0.91 -22.45
N GLY A 206 -14.61 1.98 -21.81
CA GLY A 206 -16.00 2.07 -21.32
C GLY A 206 -16.33 1.12 -20.17
N THR A 207 -15.31 0.42 -19.62
CA THR A 207 -15.49 -0.53 -18.51
C THR A 207 -15.46 0.15 -17.13
N ALA A 208 -15.39 1.48 -17.11
CA ALA A 208 -15.38 2.28 -15.88
C ALA A 208 -16.76 2.43 -15.24
N ILE A 209 -17.83 2.13 -15.97
CA ILE A 209 -19.22 2.39 -15.54
C ILE A 209 -19.85 1.06 -15.12
N ARG A 210 -20.25 0.95 -13.87
CA ARG A 210 -21.13 -0.11 -13.40
C ARG A 210 -22.46 0.50 -12.96
N VAL A 211 -23.53 0.10 -13.62
CA VAL A 211 -24.89 0.28 -13.14
C VAL A 211 -25.13 -0.85 -12.14
N LEU A 212 -25.43 -0.53 -10.90
CA LEU A 212 -25.92 -1.51 -9.93
C LEU A 212 -27.39 -1.75 -10.27
N GLU A 213 -27.72 -2.94 -10.75
CA GLU A 213 -29.06 -3.30 -11.25
C GLU A 213 -30.16 -3.09 -10.19
N ASP A 214 -29.83 -3.15 -8.90
CA ASP A 214 -30.80 -3.03 -7.81
C ASP A 214 -30.91 -1.64 -7.19
N THR A 215 -30.13 -0.68 -7.67
CA THR A 215 -30.19 0.72 -7.20
C THR A 215 -30.04 1.66 -8.40
N PRO A 216 -30.74 2.83 -8.41
CA PRO A 216 -30.58 3.83 -9.48
C PRO A 216 -29.20 4.50 -9.45
N GLU A 217 -28.24 3.94 -8.75
CA GLU A 217 -26.91 4.50 -8.53
C GLU A 217 -25.92 4.00 -9.58
N THR A 218 -25.53 4.88 -10.48
CA THR A 218 -24.37 4.67 -11.37
C THR A 218 -23.09 4.93 -10.59
N ARG A 219 -22.20 3.93 -10.50
CA ARG A 219 -20.87 4.09 -9.87
C ARG A 219 -19.78 3.78 -10.87
N TYR A 220 -18.74 4.59 -10.85
CA TYR A 220 -17.51 4.24 -11.56
C TYR A 220 -16.76 3.16 -10.77
N ALA A 221 -16.72 1.98 -11.33
CA ALA A 221 -15.90 0.86 -10.89
C ALA A 221 -15.12 0.35 -12.10
N ALA A 222 -13.83 0.16 -11.99
CA ALA A 222 -13.05 -0.38 -13.09
C ALA A 222 -13.37 -1.87 -13.26
N THR A 223 -13.81 -2.26 -14.45
CA THR A 223 -14.11 -3.65 -14.80
C THR A 223 -13.15 -4.14 -15.88
N LEU A 224 -11.91 -4.44 -15.49
CA LEU A 224 -10.98 -5.17 -16.35
C LEU A 224 -11.07 -6.68 -16.04
N GLY A 225 -12.29 -7.26 -16.15
CA GLY A 225 -12.55 -8.66 -15.84
C GLY A 225 -13.58 -8.86 -14.72
N GLU A 226 -13.22 -8.74 -13.46
CA GLU A 226 -14.17 -8.66 -12.32
C GLU A 226 -14.32 -7.23 -11.85
N ALA A 227 -15.54 -6.87 -11.42
CA ALA A 227 -15.82 -5.51 -10.96
C ALA A 227 -15.05 -5.19 -9.66
N ILE A 228 -14.13 -4.23 -9.71
CA ILE A 228 -13.54 -3.65 -8.50
C ILE A 228 -14.62 -2.83 -7.80
N ASP A 229 -14.83 -3.05 -6.50
CA ASP A 229 -15.69 -2.18 -5.69
C ASP A 229 -15.21 -0.73 -5.81
N ALA A 230 -16.16 0.19 -6.03
CA ALA A 230 -15.89 1.62 -6.16
C ALA A 230 -15.12 2.18 -4.94
N ASN A 231 -15.40 1.69 -3.74
CA ASN A 231 -14.67 2.12 -2.55
C ASN A 231 -13.22 1.60 -2.55
N MET A 232 -12.98 0.38 -3.06
CA MET A 232 -11.64 -0.17 -3.23
C MET A 232 -10.86 0.62 -4.28
N LEU A 233 -11.49 0.93 -5.43
CA LEU A 233 -10.87 1.76 -6.47
C LEU A 233 -10.53 3.16 -5.93
N ALA A 234 -11.42 3.74 -5.12
CA ALA A 234 -11.17 5.01 -4.46
C ALA A 234 -10.00 4.95 -3.46
N ALA A 235 -9.87 3.85 -2.71
CA ALA A 235 -8.74 3.65 -1.81
C ALA A 235 -7.42 3.54 -2.56
N LEU A 236 -7.38 2.76 -3.66
CA LEU A 236 -6.21 2.65 -4.55
C LEU A 236 -5.85 4.00 -5.17
N THR A 237 -6.84 4.76 -5.63
CA THR A 237 -6.64 6.10 -6.20
C THR A 237 -6.09 7.07 -5.18
N SER A 238 -6.61 7.05 -3.96
CA SER A 238 -6.16 7.93 -2.86
C SER A 238 -4.74 7.61 -2.39
N THR A 239 -4.39 6.32 -2.27
CA THR A 239 -3.02 5.92 -1.91
C THR A 239 -2.03 6.26 -3.01
N ALA A 240 -2.43 6.17 -4.30
CA ALA A 240 -1.61 6.62 -5.43
C ALA A 240 -1.43 8.15 -5.43
N PHE A 241 -2.46 8.91 -5.08
CA PHE A 241 -2.34 10.35 -4.90
C PHE A 241 -1.33 10.72 -3.80
N LEU A 242 -1.41 10.08 -2.63
CA LEU A 242 -0.45 10.31 -1.55
C LEU A 242 0.98 9.93 -1.95
N ALA A 243 1.15 8.84 -2.70
CA ALA A 243 2.44 8.44 -3.27
C ALA A 243 2.95 9.48 -4.29
N ALA A 244 2.08 10.01 -5.16
CA ALA A 244 2.45 11.03 -6.13
C ALA A 244 2.89 12.34 -5.46
N VAL A 245 2.23 12.77 -4.37
CA VAL A 245 2.62 13.95 -3.57
C VAL A 245 4.02 13.75 -2.95
N TYR A 246 4.28 12.59 -2.36
CA TYR A 246 5.60 12.26 -1.83
C TYR A 246 6.69 12.27 -2.91
N LEU A 247 6.43 11.60 -4.02
CA LEU A 247 7.38 11.49 -5.14
C LEU A 247 7.61 12.85 -5.83
N PHE A 248 6.59 13.68 -5.94
CA PHE A 248 6.75 15.04 -6.47
C PHE A 248 7.74 15.88 -5.67
N ALA A 249 7.75 15.72 -4.34
CA ALA A 249 8.68 16.40 -3.46
C ALA A 249 10.13 15.85 -3.56
N ARG A 250 10.27 14.55 -3.92
CA ARG A 250 11.56 13.86 -3.98
C ARG A 250 12.19 13.81 -5.36
N ASP A 251 11.36 13.71 -6.40
CA ASP A 251 11.84 13.49 -7.77
C ASP A 251 12.18 14.78 -8.50
N LYS A 252 12.94 14.65 -9.57
CA LYS A 252 13.40 15.77 -10.39
C LYS A 252 12.96 15.58 -11.86
N LYS A 253 13.03 16.66 -12.64
CA LYS A 253 12.82 16.67 -14.09
C LYS A 253 11.52 15.95 -14.52
N LEU A 254 11.60 15.00 -15.46
CA LEU A 254 10.49 14.29 -16.06
C LEU A 254 9.59 13.60 -15.05
N TRP A 255 10.18 12.92 -14.05
CA TRP A 255 9.40 12.23 -13.01
C TRP A 255 8.55 13.21 -12.18
N ARG A 256 9.08 14.40 -11.87
CA ARG A 256 8.30 15.43 -11.19
C ARG A 256 7.08 15.85 -12.01
N LEU A 257 7.22 15.97 -13.35
CA LEU A 257 6.11 16.29 -14.25
C LEU A 257 5.04 15.17 -14.23
N VAL A 258 5.46 13.89 -14.32
CA VAL A 258 4.55 12.74 -14.24
C VAL A 258 3.73 12.77 -12.94
N HIS A 259 4.40 13.01 -11.81
CA HIS A 259 3.72 13.08 -10.52
C HIS A 259 2.84 14.32 -10.38
N PHE A 260 3.21 15.45 -10.97
CA PHE A 260 2.36 16.64 -11.05
C PHE A 260 1.06 16.35 -11.80
N ILE A 261 1.14 15.69 -12.95
CA ILE A 261 -0.04 15.25 -13.70
C ILE A 261 -0.90 14.31 -12.86
N ALA A 262 -0.28 13.35 -12.15
CA ALA A 262 -1.00 12.45 -11.27
C ALA A 262 -1.72 13.18 -10.13
N ILE A 263 -1.07 14.18 -9.51
CA ILE A 263 -1.66 15.01 -8.44
C ILE A 263 -2.89 15.77 -8.93
N LEU A 264 -2.91 16.21 -10.17
CA LEU A 264 -4.07 16.90 -10.75
C LEU A 264 -5.17 15.93 -11.18
N PHE A 265 -4.80 14.79 -11.77
CA PHE A 265 -5.74 13.85 -12.37
C PHE A 265 -6.45 12.96 -11.34
N LEU A 266 -5.70 12.41 -10.36
CA LEU A 266 -6.25 11.42 -9.41
C LEU A 266 -7.39 11.96 -8.53
N PRO A 267 -7.37 13.21 -8.01
CA PRO A 267 -8.50 13.76 -7.27
C PRO A 267 -9.76 13.91 -8.14
N ILE A 268 -9.61 14.26 -9.41
CA ILE A 268 -10.73 14.35 -10.35
C ILE A 268 -11.37 12.98 -10.52
N MET A 269 -10.54 11.93 -10.69
CA MET A 269 -11.03 10.56 -10.78
C MET A 269 -11.68 10.09 -9.48
N LEU A 270 -11.14 10.46 -8.32
CA LEU A 270 -11.71 10.13 -7.02
C LEU A 270 -13.12 10.75 -6.85
N LEU A 271 -13.33 11.98 -7.33
CA LEU A 271 -14.65 12.59 -7.37
C LEU A 271 -15.61 11.83 -8.28
N LYS A 272 -15.17 11.40 -9.48
CA LYS A 272 -15.98 10.58 -10.40
C LYS A 272 -16.32 9.20 -9.82
N ILE A 273 -15.44 8.59 -9.07
CA ILE A 273 -15.70 7.32 -8.35
C ILE A 273 -16.80 7.53 -7.28
N GLY A 274 -16.92 8.71 -6.71
CA GLY A 274 -18.01 9.07 -5.79
C GLY A 274 -17.96 8.36 -4.42
N SER A 275 -16.77 7.96 -3.94
CA SER A 275 -16.62 7.36 -2.62
C SER A 275 -16.45 8.41 -1.52
N ARG A 276 -17.51 8.68 -0.76
CA ARG A 276 -17.47 9.61 0.39
C ARG A 276 -16.45 9.19 1.44
N GLY A 277 -16.35 7.89 1.73
CA GLY A 277 -15.43 7.37 2.73
C GLY A 277 -13.97 7.67 2.37
N ALA A 278 -13.59 7.44 1.11
CA ALA A 278 -12.24 7.74 0.62
C ALA A 278 -11.93 9.23 0.58
N LEU A 279 -12.92 10.09 0.19
CA LEU A 279 -12.75 11.53 0.21
C LEU A 279 -12.52 12.05 1.64
N VAL A 280 -13.34 11.61 2.60
CA VAL A 280 -13.19 11.98 4.02
C VAL A 280 -11.84 11.50 4.56
N ALA A 281 -11.46 10.25 4.27
CA ALA A 281 -10.17 9.70 4.68
C ALA A 281 -9.00 10.50 4.09
N LEU A 282 -9.07 10.87 2.82
CA LEU A 282 -8.04 11.65 2.16
C LEU A 282 -7.92 13.06 2.74
N VAL A 283 -9.04 13.77 2.91
CA VAL A 283 -9.07 15.11 3.52
C VAL A 283 -8.53 15.07 4.94
N PHE A 284 -8.98 14.12 5.76
CA PHE A 284 -8.47 13.96 7.12
C PHE A 284 -6.96 13.68 7.14
N THR A 285 -6.49 12.84 6.22
CA THR A 285 -5.06 12.52 6.07
C THR A 285 -4.25 13.74 5.67
N MET A 286 -4.74 14.54 4.72
CA MET A 286 -4.06 15.77 4.27
C MET A 286 -4.01 16.84 5.35
N LEU A 287 -5.03 16.92 6.20
CA LEU A 287 -5.07 17.86 7.33
C LEU A 287 -4.26 17.36 8.55
N SER A 288 -4.01 16.06 8.65
CA SER A 288 -3.33 15.47 9.82
C SER A 288 -1.94 16.06 10.11
N PRO A 289 -1.09 16.44 9.13
CA PRO A 289 0.19 17.11 9.42
C PRO A 289 0.03 18.44 10.14
N LEU A 290 -1.05 19.18 9.88
CA LEU A 290 -1.34 20.44 10.54
C LEU A 290 -1.65 20.24 12.02
N LEU A 291 -2.33 19.14 12.36
CA LEU A 291 -2.74 18.82 13.73
C LEU A 291 -1.60 18.23 14.55
N PHE A 292 -0.72 17.44 13.94
CA PHE A 292 0.23 16.60 14.65
C PHE A 292 1.71 16.97 14.47
N VAL A 293 2.05 17.84 13.52
CA VAL A 293 3.44 18.21 13.23
C VAL A 293 3.64 19.70 13.45
N ARG A 294 3.95 20.09 14.69
CA ARG A 294 4.17 21.50 15.07
C ARG A 294 5.19 22.23 14.17
N GLN A 295 6.15 21.50 13.58
CA GLN A 295 7.11 22.08 12.65
C GLN A 295 6.55 22.38 11.27
N ILE A 296 5.50 21.66 10.82
CA ILE A 296 4.84 21.92 9.52
C ILE A 296 3.91 23.12 9.64
N SER A 297 3.23 23.29 10.77
CA SER A 297 2.41 24.49 10.99
C SER A 297 3.23 25.78 10.93
N ARG A 298 4.55 25.68 11.13
CA ARG A 298 5.53 26.79 10.99
C ARG A 298 6.05 26.96 9.55
N ARG A 299 5.67 26.10 8.60
CA ARG A 299 6.05 26.23 7.18
C ARG A 299 4.84 26.68 6.36
N PRO A 300 4.60 28.01 6.28
CA PRO A 300 3.38 28.56 5.68
C PRO A 300 3.20 28.14 4.21
N ALA A 301 4.30 27.94 3.47
CA ALA A 301 4.25 27.48 2.09
C ALA A 301 3.66 26.07 1.95
N LEU A 302 3.95 25.16 2.88
CA LEU A 302 3.44 23.80 2.83
C LEU A 302 1.96 23.74 3.24
N VAL A 303 1.58 24.56 4.21
CA VAL A 303 0.18 24.77 4.60
C VAL A 303 -0.62 25.36 3.43
N ALA A 304 -0.08 26.42 2.79
CA ALA A 304 -0.69 27.04 1.63
C ALA A 304 -0.84 26.05 0.46
N LEU A 305 0.16 25.19 0.19
CA LEU A 305 0.07 24.15 -0.84
C LEU A 305 -1.03 23.15 -0.53
N LEU A 306 -1.15 22.67 0.71
CA LEU A 306 -2.21 21.76 1.12
C LEU A 306 -3.60 22.40 0.98
N LEU A 307 -3.75 23.63 1.43
CA LEU A 307 -5.00 24.39 1.28
C LEU A 307 -5.33 24.65 -0.20
N LEU A 308 -4.31 24.96 -1.02
CA LEU A 308 -4.47 25.13 -2.46
C LEU A 308 -4.94 23.83 -3.13
N VAL A 309 -4.38 22.68 -2.77
CA VAL A 309 -4.81 21.38 -3.31
C VAL A 309 -6.26 21.08 -2.94
N ILE A 310 -6.66 21.35 -1.70
CA ILE A 310 -8.04 21.17 -1.25
C ILE A 310 -8.97 22.14 -1.99
N LEU A 311 -8.57 23.41 -2.12
CA LEU A 311 -9.34 24.43 -2.83
C LEU A 311 -9.49 24.07 -4.31
N MET A 312 -8.40 23.68 -4.98
CA MET A 312 -8.42 23.26 -6.39
C MET A 312 -9.30 22.04 -6.59
N ALA A 313 -9.22 21.03 -5.70
CA ALA A 313 -10.10 19.88 -5.74
C ALA A 313 -11.58 20.27 -5.58
N SER A 314 -11.88 21.22 -4.68
CA SER A 314 -13.23 21.75 -4.47
C SER A 314 -13.74 22.54 -5.68
N ILE A 315 -12.90 23.38 -6.28
CA ILE A 315 -13.23 24.15 -7.50
C ILE A 315 -13.46 23.18 -8.67
N CYS A 316 -12.57 22.19 -8.87
CA CYS A 316 -12.73 21.18 -9.91
C CYS A 316 -14.02 20.37 -9.71
N ALA A 317 -14.37 20.02 -8.47
CA ALA A 317 -15.64 19.37 -8.17
C ALA A 317 -16.83 20.25 -8.57
N GLY A 318 -16.83 21.53 -8.18
CA GLY A 318 -17.88 22.47 -8.53
C GLY A 318 -18.02 22.69 -10.05
N LEU A 319 -16.90 22.82 -10.76
CA LEU A 319 -16.88 22.96 -12.22
C LEU A 319 -17.38 21.68 -12.92
N LEU A 320 -16.98 20.48 -12.46
CA LEU A 320 -17.44 19.21 -12.99
C LEU A 320 -18.95 19.03 -12.80
N ILE A 321 -19.48 19.42 -11.64
CA ILE A 321 -20.93 19.40 -11.37
C ILE A 321 -21.64 20.35 -12.34
N LYS A 322 -21.15 21.60 -12.47
CA LYS A 322 -21.75 22.62 -13.32
C LYS A 322 -21.68 22.31 -14.81
N ALA A 323 -20.61 21.67 -15.26
CA ALA A 323 -20.40 21.26 -16.66
C ALA A 323 -21.13 19.96 -17.05
N GLY A 324 -21.92 19.37 -16.14
CA GLY A 324 -22.54 18.06 -16.39
C GLY A 324 -21.55 16.90 -16.53
N GLY A 325 -20.26 17.13 -16.22
CA GLY A 325 -19.21 16.14 -16.31
C GLY A 325 -19.19 15.15 -15.13
N LEU A 326 -19.97 15.42 -14.08
CA LEU A 326 -20.38 14.43 -13.09
C LEU A 326 -21.81 14.00 -13.43
N GLU A 327 -22.03 12.71 -13.56
CA GLU A 327 -23.39 12.20 -13.67
C GLU A 327 -24.21 12.68 -12.47
N THR A 328 -25.46 13.06 -12.73
CA THR A 328 -26.38 13.59 -11.71
C THR A 328 -26.45 12.68 -10.49
N SER A 329 -26.41 11.35 -10.72
CA SER A 329 -26.40 10.34 -9.66
C SER A 329 -25.18 10.41 -8.72
N VAL A 330 -23.97 10.71 -9.24
CA VAL A 330 -22.74 10.84 -8.42
C VAL A 330 -22.77 12.16 -7.66
N ALA A 331 -23.17 13.27 -8.30
CA ALA A 331 -23.30 14.56 -7.65
C ALA A 331 -24.34 14.52 -6.52
N GLU A 332 -25.51 13.95 -6.80
CA GLU A 332 -26.60 13.79 -5.84
C GLU A 332 -26.19 12.92 -4.65
N ARG A 333 -25.45 11.83 -4.91
CA ARG A 333 -24.89 11.00 -3.87
C ARG A 333 -23.90 11.73 -2.96
N LEU A 334 -23.02 12.57 -3.52
CA LEU A 334 -22.04 13.33 -2.73
C LEU A 334 -22.70 14.42 -1.87
N THR A 335 -23.81 14.99 -2.32
CA THR A 335 -24.45 16.15 -1.69
C THR A 335 -25.69 15.81 -0.87
N ASN A 336 -26.40 14.71 -1.17
CA ASN A 336 -27.65 14.37 -0.51
C ASN A 336 -27.43 13.73 0.85
N VAL A 337 -27.91 14.40 1.92
CA VAL A 337 -27.83 13.95 3.31
C VAL A 337 -28.67 12.67 3.56
N GLY A 338 -29.77 12.48 2.81
CA GLY A 338 -30.61 11.28 2.91
C GLY A 338 -29.83 10.00 2.62
N TYR A 339 -29.12 9.98 1.50
CA TYR A 339 -28.20 8.86 1.14
C TYR A 339 -27.09 8.64 2.18
N ALA A 340 -26.64 9.72 2.86
CA ALA A 340 -25.64 9.57 3.92
C ALA A 340 -26.21 8.83 5.12
N LYS A 341 -27.42 9.17 5.56
CA LYS A 341 -28.11 8.53 6.70
C LYS A 341 -28.39 7.04 6.43
N GLU A 342 -28.86 6.71 5.24
CA GLU A 342 -29.12 5.33 4.84
C GLU A 342 -27.84 4.50 4.77
N SER A 343 -26.78 5.04 4.16
CA SER A 343 -25.46 4.40 4.12
C SER A 343 -24.89 4.15 5.52
N ILE A 344 -25.08 5.08 6.47
CA ILE A 344 -24.66 4.90 7.86
C ILE A 344 -25.49 3.78 8.52
N ARG A 345 -26.80 3.79 8.35
CA ARG A 345 -27.71 2.75 8.90
C ARG A 345 -27.30 1.37 8.40
N TYR A 346 -27.08 1.21 7.12
CA TYR A 346 -26.64 -0.03 6.47
C TYR A 346 -25.30 -0.55 7.03
N ARG A 347 -24.37 0.34 7.37
CA ARG A 347 -23.06 -0.03 7.95
C ARG A 347 -23.11 -0.32 9.44
N MET A 348 -24.05 0.30 10.16
CA MET A 348 -24.17 0.11 11.61
C MET A 348 -24.77 -1.26 11.99
N GLU A 349 -25.60 -1.83 11.12
CA GLU A 349 -26.23 -3.12 11.39
C GLU A 349 -25.22 -4.28 11.52
N PRO A 350 -24.27 -4.49 10.57
CA PRO A 350 -23.23 -5.52 10.74
C PRO A 350 -22.31 -5.29 11.95
N ILE A 351 -22.11 -4.02 12.36
CA ILE A 351 -21.35 -3.69 13.58
C ILE A 351 -22.10 -4.22 14.82
N LYS A 352 -23.40 -3.94 14.93
CA LYS A 352 -24.23 -4.47 16.02
C LYS A 352 -24.24 -6.00 16.05
N LEU A 353 -24.33 -6.62 14.87
CA LEU A 353 -24.27 -8.07 14.73
C LEU A 353 -22.91 -8.65 15.16
N SER A 354 -21.80 -7.96 14.87
CA SER A 354 -20.46 -8.36 15.33
C SER A 354 -20.36 -8.34 16.86
N ILE A 355 -20.89 -7.29 17.50
CA ILE A 355 -20.94 -7.20 18.96
C ILE A 355 -21.80 -8.33 19.55
N LYS A 356 -22.98 -8.61 18.97
CA LYS A 356 -23.84 -9.71 19.38
C LYS A 356 -23.17 -11.07 19.16
N ALA A 357 -22.46 -11.29 18.07
CA ALA A 357 -21.73 -12.53 17.81
C ALA A 357 -20.66 -12.79 18.88
N VAL A 358 -19.92 -11.77 19.29
CA VAL A 358 -18.90 -11.87 20.33
C VAL A 358 -19.49 -12.13 21.71
N SER A 359 -20.65 -11.59 22.04
CA SER A 359 -21.30 -11.88 23.33
C SER A 359 -21.67 -13.34 23.49
N THR A 360 -21.90 -14.06 22.38
CA THR A 360 -22.21 -15.51 22.40
C THR A 360 -20.96 -16.38 22.22
N ARG A 361 -19.93 -15.86 21.52
CA ARG A 361 -18.69 -16.59 21.26
C ARG A 361 -17.48 -15.64 21.29
N PRO A 362 -16.96 -15.34 22.49
CA PRO A 362 -15.86 -14.36 22.66
C PRO A 362 -14.58 -14.70 21.92
N THR A 363 -14.31 -15.96 21.63
CA THR A 363 -13.13 -16.45 20.88
C THR A 363 -13.24 -16.28 19.37
N GLY A 364 -14.41 -15.87 18.86
CA GLY A 364 -14.71 -15.73 17.44
C GLY A 364 -15.58 -16.84 16.88
N THR A 365 -16.26 -16.53 15.80
CA THR A 365 -17.20 -17.45 15.14
C THR A 365 -16.58 -18.19 13.97
N GLY A 366 -15.55 -17.63 13.36
CA GLY A 366 -15.06 -17.97 12.04
C GLY A 366 -15.73 -17.17 10.94
N TYR A 367 -15.13 -17.22 9.73
CA TYR A 367 -15.55 -16.39 8.61
C TYR A 367 -16.93 -16.75 8.07
N TYR A 368 -17.18 -18.01 7.74
CA TYR A 368 -18.47 -18.47 7.22
C TYR A 368 -19.52 -18.59 8.29
N SER A 369 -19.14 -19.06 9.46
CA SER A 369 -20.03 -19.18 10.62
C SER A 369 -20.58 -17.82 11.08
N TRP A 370 -19.87 -16.73 10.81
CA TRP A 370 -20.35 -15.38 11.11
C TRP A 370 -21.60 -15.04 10.28
N PHE A 371 -21.60 -15.33 8.97
CA PHE A 371 -22.78 -15.11 8.11
C PHE A 371 -23.99 -15.92 8.53
N GLU A 372 -23.78 -17.21 8.79
CA GLU A 372 -24.86 -18.09 9.23
C GLU A 372 -25.49 -17.62 10.54
N ARG A 373 -24.68 -17.26 11.54
CA ARG A 373 -25.12 -16.80 12.84
C ARG A 373 -25.79 -15.45 12.83
N THR A 374 -25.38 -14.57 11.96
CA THR A 374 -25.90 -13.21 11.87
C THR A 374 -27.10 -13.13 10.93
N GLY A 375 -27.29 -14.11 10.05
CA GLY A 375 -28.33 -14.10 9.03
C GLY A 375 -28.18 -13.00 7.98
N THR A 376 -27.00 -12.38 7.89
CA THR A 376 -26.71 -11.32 6.93
C THR A 376 -25.58 -11.71 5.99
N LEU A 377 -25.68 -11.30 4.73
CA LEU A 377 -24.61 -11.45 3.74
C LEU A 377 -23.69 -10.21 3.68
N ILE A 378 -23.94 -9.22 4.55
CA ILE A 378 -23.25 -7.95 4.54
C ILE A 378 -22.13 -7.97 5.57
N TRP A 379 -20.91 -7.70 5.12
CA TRP A 379 -19.76 -7.56 6.00
C TRP A 379 -19.80 -6.30 6.85
N PRO A 380 -19.19 -6.33 8.05
CA PRO A 380 -18.83 -5.10 8.74
C PRO A 380 -17.91 -4.27 7.87
N HIS A 381 -18.38 -3.10 7.46
CA HIS A 381 -17.55 -2.11 6.75
C HIS A 381 -16.64 -1.34 7.73
N ASN A 382 -15.94 -2.09 8.58
CA ASN A 382 -15.01 -1.58 9.58
C ASN A 382 -14.06 -2.71 9.98
N ASP A 383 -12.76 -2.51 9.79
CA ASP A 383 -11.75 -3.54 10.01
C ASP A 383 -11.70 -4.06 11.45
N PHE A 384 -11.88 -3.16 12.44
CA PHE A 384 -11.89 -3.56 13.85
C PHE A 384 -13.10 -4.46 14.17
N PHE A 385 -14.30 -4.05 13.75
CA PHE A 385 -15.51 -4.84 13.99
C PHE A 385 -15.57 -6.10 13.12
N LEU A 386 -14.89 -6.10 11.97
CA LEU A 386 -14.69 -7.28 11.15
C LEU A 386 -13.81 -8.30 11.91
N ALA A 387 -12.67 -7.86 12.43
CA ALA A 387 -11.79 -8.69 13.25
C ALA A 387 -12.51 -9.18 14.52
N LEU A 388 -13.28 -8.31 15.18
CA LEU A 388 -14.03 -8.63 16.38
C LEU A 388 -15.11 -9.70 16.12
N GLY A 389 -15.93 -9.50 15.09
CA GLY A 389 -17.06 -10.40 14.81
C GLY A 389 -16.61 -11.79 14.37
N ILE A 390 -15.56 -11.86 13.56
CA ILE A 390 -15.07 -13.12 12.97
C ILE A 390 -14.09 -13.83 13.90
N TYR A 391 -13.09 -13.11 14.42
CA TYR A 391 -11.98 -13.68 15.17
C TYR A 391 -12.06 -13.42 16.67
N GLY A 392 -13.16 -12.82 17.13
CA GLY A 392 -13.45 -12.58 18.54
C GLY A 392 -12.59 -11.50 19.20
N ILE A 393 -12.67 -11.43 20.53
CA ILE A 393 -11.91 -10.46 21.33
C ILE A 393 -10.39 -10.60 21.10
N PRO A 394 -9.79 -11.82 21.14
CA PRO A 394 -8.36 -11.95 20.92
C PRO A 394 -7.93 -11.50 19.51
N GLY A 395 -8.75 -11.78 18.47
CA GLY A 395 -8.48 -11.32 17.12
C GLY A 395 -8.49 -9.79 17.00
N ALA A 396 -9.49 -9.13 17.58
CA ALA A 396 -9.57 -7.67 17.62
C ALA A 396 -8.44 -7.04 18.42
N LEU A 397 -8.04 -7.64 19.55
CA LEU A 397 -6.90 -7.16 20.36
C LEU A 397 -5.57 -7.29 19.60
N LEU A 398 -5.31 -8.43 18.95
CA LEU A 398 -4.10 -8.65 18.17
C LEU A 398 -4.05 -7.71 16.96
N PHE A 399 -5.16 -7.50 16.27
CA PHE A 399 -5.24 -6.52 15.18
C PHE A 399 -4.99 -5.09 15.68
N SER A 400 -5.60 -4.70 16.81
CA SER A 400 -5.37 -3.39 17.42
C SER A 400 -3.92 -3.21 17.86
N LEU A 401 -3.33 -4.23 18.48
CA LEU A 401 -1.93 -4.22 18.88
C LEU A 401 -1.00 -4.09 17.66
N PHE A 402 -1.32 -4.78 16.56
CA PHE A 402 -0.61 -4.63 15.30
C PHE A 402 -0.64 -3.18 14.80
N MET A 403 -1.80 -2.53 14.78
CA MET A 403 -1.93 -1.13 14.37
C MET A 403 -1.19 -0.16 15.33
N ILE A 404 -1.21 -0.45 16.64
CA ILE A 404 -0.48 0.32 17.65
C ILE A 404 1.04 0.19 17.44
N THR A 405 1.56 -1.01 17.13
CA THR A 405 2.99 -1.18 16.86
C THR A 405 3.44 -0.39 15.62
N LEU A 406 2.60 -0.29 14.59
CA LEU A 406 2.87 0.57 13.43
C LEU A 406 2.91 2.06 13.80
N MET A 407 2.03 2.52 14.67
CA MET A 407 2.07 3.91 15.17
C MET A 407 3.38 4.19 15.92
N PHE A 408 3.86 3.24 16.73
CA PHE A 408 5.15 3.37 17.40
C PHE A 408 6.32 3.37 16.42
N THR A 409 6.27 2.57 15.35
CA THR A 409 7.26 2.59 14.27
C THR A 409 7.36 3.99 13.66
N ILE A 410 6.23 4.60 13.29
CA ILE A 410 6.20 5.97 12.75
C ILE A 410 6.70 7.00 13.78
N LYS A 411 6.38 6.84 15.06
CA LYS A 411 6.86 7.76 16.09
C LYS A 411 8.39 7.77 16.16
N ARG A 412 9.04 6.62 16.00
CA ARG A 412 10.50 6.47 16.02
C ARG A 412 11.18 6.94 14.74
N THR A 413 10.45 6.95 13.62
CA THR A 413 11.00 7.39 12.32
C THR A 413 11.51 8.83 12.45
N PRO A 414 12.75 9.14 12.02
CA PRO A 414 13.28 10.50 11.95
C PRO A 414 12.38 11.44 11.15
N LEU A 415 12.42 12.73 11.46
CA LEU A 415 11.58 13.70 10.79
C LEU A 415 12.12 13.93 9.36
N GLY A 416 11.29 13.59 8.37
CA GLY A 416 11.60 13.71 6.95
C GLY A 416 10.36 13.45 6.10
N LEU A 417 10.53 13.44 4.78
CA LEU A 417 9.44 13.17 3.86
C LEU A 417 8.91 11.73 3.99
N GLU A 418 9.78 10.78 4.33
CA GLU A 418 9.43 9.37 4.57
C GLU A 418 8.48 9.25 5.75
N LYS A 419 8.77 9.93 6.86
CA LYS A 419 7.89 9.97 8.03
C LYS A 419 6.53 10.57 7.70
N LEU A 420 6.53 11.66 6.94
CA LEU A 420 5.28 12.32 6.55
C LEU A 420 4.44 11.42 5.66
N TYR A 421 5.07 10.76 4.68
CA TYR A 421 4.41 9.84 3.78
C TYR A 421 3.86 8.60 4.51
N THR A 422 4.69 7.89 5.27
CA THR A 422 4.28 6.68 5.98
C THR A 422 3.20 6.96 7.01
N ARG A 423 3.27 8.12 7.67
CA ARG A 423 2.21 8.59 8.57
C ARG A 423 0.92 8.88 7.82
N ALA A 424 0.99 9.58 6.68
CA ALA A 424 -0.17 9.87 5.87
C ALA A 424 -0.84 8.57 5.38
N ILE A 425 -0.07 7.61 4.90
CA ILE A 425 -0.58 6.29 4.49
C ILE A 425 -1.24 5.56 5.66
N LEU A 426 -0.60 5.49 6.84
CA LEU A 426 -1.19 4.80 7.99
C LEU A 426 -2.49 5.46 8.44
N ILE A 427 -2.53 6.79 8.53
CA ILE A 427 -3.75 7.53 8.89
C ILE A 427 -4.85 7.27 7.86
N PHE A 428 -4.51 7.34 6.56
CA PHE A 428 -5.46 7.04 5.49
C PHE A 428 -6.05 5.63 5.63
N LEU A 429 -5.20 4.62 5.81
CA LEU A 429 -5.63 3.23 5.95
C LEU A 429 -6.50 3.02 7.20
N ILE A 430 -6.17 3.65 8.33
CA ILE A 430 -6.99 3.58 9.55
C ILE A 430 -8.37 4.20 9.30
N VAL A 431 -8.41 5.43 8.78
CA VAL A 431 -9.69 6.13 8.55
C VAL A 431 -10.53 5.42 7.48
N MET A 432 -9.87 4.91 6.43
CA MET A 432 -10.53 4.12 5.40
C MET A 432 -11.07 2.81 5.98
N GLY A 433 -10.33 2.14 6.88
CA GLY A 433 -10.74 0.93 7.59
C GLY A 433 -11.95 1.11 8.51
N LEU A 434 -12.29 2.36 8.88
CA LEU A 434 -13.56 2.67 9.56
C LEU A 434 -14.76 2.68 8.61
N THR A 435 -14.53 2.78 7.30
CA THR A 435 -15.57 2.95 6.29
C THR A 435 -15.73 1.76 5.35
N ILE A 436 -14.68 0.94 5.18
CA ILE A 436 -14.70 -0.32 4.42
C ILE A 436 -13.84 -1.36 5.14
N GLY A 437 -14.17 -2.64 4.95
CA GLY A 437 -13.32 -3.74 5.44
C GLY A 437 -12.15 -3.96 4.48
N GLN A 438 -10.92 -3.66 4.92
CA GLN A 438 -9.70 -3.77 4.11
C GLN A 438 -8.88 -5.02 4.40
N LEU A 439 -9.19 -5.75 5.49
CA LEU A 439 -8.38 -6.86 6.00
C LEU A 439 -8.08 -7.96 4.98
N PHE A 440 -8.91 -8.12 3.96
CA PHE A 440 -8.71 -9.10 2.90
C PHE A 440 -8.18 -8.51 1.59
N HIS A 441 -7.86 -7.21 1.57
CA HIS A 441 -7.35 -6.52 0.38
C HIS A 441 -5.84 -6.40 0.40
N LYS A 442 -5.17 -6.87 -0.65
CA LYS A 442 -3.70 -6.89 -0.78
C LYS A 442 -3.06 -5.53 -0.63
N TYR A 443 -3.68 -4.47 -1.21
CA TYR A 443 -3.13 -3.12 -1.14
C TYR A 443 -2.93 -2.64 0.31
N PHE A 444 -3.86 -2.98 1.21
CA PHE A 444 -3.75 -2.64 2.62
C PHE A 444 -2.45 -3.19 3.21
N TRP A 445 -2.18 -4.47 3.04
CA TRP A 445 -0.99 -5.14 3.58
C TRP A 445 0.30 -4.66 2.92
N VAL A 446 0.27 -4.43 1.60
CA VAL A 446 1.42 -3.88 0.87
C VAL A 446 1.79 -2.50 1.41
N PHE A 447 0.84 -1.59 1.58
CA PHE A 447 1.15 -0.26 2.12
C PHE A 447 1.55 -0.28 3.59
N LEU A 448 1.09 -1.25 4.39
CA LEU A 448 1.61 -1.45 5.75
C LEU A 448 3.09 -1.90 5.73
N ALA A 449 3.52 -2.69 4.74
CA ALA A 449 4.95 -2.99 4.54
C ALA A 449 5.77 -1.72 4.23
N PHE A 450 5.23 -0.80 3.42
CA PHE A 450 5.87 0.51 3.18
C PHE A 450 5.97 1.35 4.46
N VAL A 451 4.94 1.33 5.31
CA VAL A 451 4.97 2.00 6.61
C VAL A 451 6.08 1.43 7.50
N MET A 452 6.22 0.10 7.53
CA MET A 452 7.25 -0.58 8.32
C MET A 452 8.67 -0.30 7.81
N ALA A 453 8.87 -0.30 6.48
CA ALA A 453 10.18 -0.04 5.86
C ALA A 453 10.61 1.44 5.99
N GLY A 454 9.65 2.37 6.07
CA GLY A 454 9.92 3.80 6.10
C GLY A 454 10.76 4.27 7.29
N GLU A 455 10.69 3.58 8.44
CA GLU A 455 11.53 3.87 9.60
C GLU A 455 13.02 3.64 9.27
N ARG A 456 13.34 2.47 8.71
CA ARG A 456 14.71 2.10 8.37
C ARG A 456 15.29 3.00 7.28
N ILE A 457 14.50 3.27 6.25
CA ILE A 457 14.89 4.14 5.13
C ILE A 457 15.21 5.56 5.63
N ALA A 458 14.38 6.11 6.52
CA ALA A 458 14.61 7.41 7.09
C ALA A 458 15.85 7.46 8.02
N GLN A 459 16.13 6.38 8.76
CA GLN A 459 17.34 6.26 9.59
C GLN A 459 18.61 6.23 8.75
N LEU A 460 18.62 5.48 7.64
CA LEU A 460 19.75 5.43 6.71
C LEU A 460 20.05 6.81 6.12
N HIS A 461 19.03 7.60 5.81
CA HIS A 461 19.21 8.98 5.32
C HIS A 461 19.89 9.90 6.32
N VAL A 462 19.52 9.79 7.60
CA VAL A 462 20.15 10.63 8.64
C VAL A 462 21.61 10.23 8.85
N SER A 463 21.92 8.93 8.81
CA SER A 463 23.29 8.45 8.97
C SER A 463 24.21 8.86 7.83
N THR A 464 23.75 8.76 6.58
CA THR A 464 24.54 9.20 5.40
C THR A 464 24.70 10.71 5.34
N GLY A 465 23.70 11.50 5.65
CA GLY A 465 23.79 12.97 5.70
C GLY A 465 24.75 13.48 6.78
N ASN A 466 24.86 12.79 7.90
CA ASN A 466 25.84 13.14 8.95
C ASN A 466 27.28 12.79 8.55
N LEU A 467 27.48 11.74 7.72
CA LEU A 467 28.80 11.37 7.20
C LEU A 467 29.30 12.37 6.17
N GLU A 468 28.42 12.87 5.27
CA GLU A 468 28.78 13.90 4.29
C GLU A 468 29.18 15.21 4.98
N THR A 469 28.45 15.64 6.01
CA THR A 469 28.79 16.85 6.77
C THR A 469 30.07 16.72 7.59
N THR A 470 30.41 15.54 8.11
CA THR A 470 31.68 15.28 8.81
C THR A 470 32.85 15.22 7.83
N ALA A 471 32.69 14.61 6.65
CA ALA A 471 33.72 14.56 5.62
C ALA A 471 34.05 15.98 5.06
N GLU A 472 33.03 16.80 4.81
CA GLU A 472 33.24 18.21 4.41
C GLU A 472 33.96 19.04 5.49
N TYR A 473 33.70 18.72 6.77
CA TYR A 473 34.36 19.41 7.89
C TYR A 473 35.83 18.96 8.07
N GLU A 474 36.14 17.69 7.86
CA GLU A 474 37.49 17.15 7.88
C GLU A 474 38.32 17.63 6.69
N ASP A 475 37.76 17.65 5.46
CA ASP A 475 38.43 18.21 4.28
C ASP A 475 38.66 19.72 4.41
N GLY A 476 37.74 20.46 4.99
CA GLY A 476 37.89 21.88 5.31
C GLY A 476 38.98 22.16 6.35
N LEU A 477 39.19 21.26 7.31
CA LEU A 477 40.27 21.36 8.30
C LEU A 477 41.63 20.99 7.72
N LEU A 478 41.71 19.97 6.89
CA LEU A 478 42.99 19.59 6.21
C LEU A 478 43.50 20.67 5.27
N THR A 479 42.62 21.34 4.53
CA THR A 479 43.00 22.47 3.67
C THR A 479 43.45 23.71 4.44
N GLN A 480 43.08 23.91 5.69
CA GLN A 480 43.58 25.01 6.53
C GLN A 480 44.98 24.75 7.11
N TYR A 481 45.42 23.48 7.23
CA TYR A 481 46.77 23.16 7.73
C TYR A 481 47.84 23.06 6.66
N GLU A 482 47.49 23.00 5.38
CA GLU A 482 48.47 23.03 4.27
C GLU A 482 48.90 24.45 3.84
N CYS A 483 48.30 25.50 4.45
CA CYS A 483 48.62 26.90 4.15
C CYS A 483 49.44 27.61 5.26
N VAL A 484 50.03 26.92 6.20
CA VAL A 484 50.94 27.43 7.23
C VAL A 484 52.30 26.74 7.07
#